data_deeecf45e327b146c6744e1d6c6ac542
#
_entry.id   deeecf45e327b146c6744e1d6c6ac542
#
_cell.length_a   1.000
_cell.length_b   1.000
_cell.length_c   1.000
_cell.angle_alpha   90.00
_cell.angle_beta   90.00
_cell.angle_gamma   90.00
#
_symmetry.space_group_name_H-M   'P 1'
#
loop_
_entity.id
_entity.type
_entity.pdbx_description
1 polymer ?
#
loop_
_entity_poly.entity_id
_entity_poly.type
_entity_poly.pdbx_seq_one_letter_code
_entity_poly.pdbx_strand_id
1 'polypeptide(L)'
;MDEFYRIRRLPPYVFEEVNKAKAKARNAGADIIDLGMGNPDLPAPAHVIEKLKDTLGKPRTDRYSASRGIAGLRRAQAAYYERRFGVKLNPDTQIVTTLGSKEGFANVAQAITAPGDVILVPNPSYPIHAFGFLMAGGAIRSVPSEPTPNFFHTIERAIVHSIPKPTAVVVC
;
A
#
# COMPACT_ATOMS: atom_id res chain seq x y z
N MET A 1 -25.48 16.46 3.21
CA MET A 1 -25.06 15.08 3.46
C MET A 1 -24.12 15.11 4.66
N ASP A 2 -24.48 14.43 5.74
CA ASP A 2 -23.62 14.36 6.91
C ASP A 2 -22.37 13.60 6.54
N GLU A 3 -21.23 14.25 6.53
CA GLU A 3 -19.95 13.63 6.26
C GLU A 3 -19.54 12.76 7.44
N PHE A 4 -19.18 11.52 7.19
CA PHE A 4 -18.69 10.62 8.22
C PHE A 4 -17.36 11.11 8.81
N TYR A 5 -17.23 11.06 10.13
CA TYR A 5 -16.08 11.57 10.88
C TYR A 5 -14.72 11.10 10.33
N ARG A 6 -14.59 9.80 10.00
CA ARG A 6 -13.34 9.25 9.49
C ARG A 6 -12.99 9.79 8.09
N ILE A 7 -14.00 9.99 7.24
CA ILE A 7 -13.80 10.54 5.89
C ILE A 7 -13.36 12.01 5.95
N ARG A 8 -13.95 12.80 6.85
CA ARG A 8 -13.57 14.22 7.05
C ARG A 8 -12.12 14.43 7.45
N ARG A 9 -11.47 13.40 8.01
CA ARG A 9 -10.06 13.47 8.41
C ARG A 9 -9.10 13.22 7.25
N LEU A 10 -9.59 12.69 6.14
CA LEU A 10 -8.74 12.40 4.98
C LEU A 10 -8.47 13.71 4.22
N PRO A 11 -7.21 13.99 3.88
CA PRO A 11 -6.89 15.06 2.94
C PRO A 11 -7.42 14.72 1.56
N PRO A 12 -7.58 15.72 0.66
CA PRO A 12 -7.96 15.48 -0.73
C PRO A 12 -7.03 14.47 -1.39
N TYR A 13 -7.61 13.60 -2.24
CA TYR A 13 -6.81 12.61 -2.95
C TYR A 13 -6.07 13.26 -4.11
N VAL A 14 -4.78 13.48 -3.94
CA VAL A 14 -3.94 14.27 -4.84
C VAL A 14 -4.00 13.82 -6.31
N PHE A 15 -4.08 12.50 -6.57
CA PHE A 15 -4.17 11.99 -7.94
C PHE A 15 -5.47 12.38 -8.65
N GLU A 16 -6.57 12.50 -7.92
CA GLU A 16 -7.83 12.98 -8.48
C GLU A 16 -7.72 14.45 -8.90
N GLU A 17 -7.14 15.29 -8.06
CA GLU A 17 -6.93 16.71 -8.36
C GLU A 17 -5.98 16.91 -9.56
N VAL A 18 -4.89 16.15 -9.62
CA VAL A 18 -3.97 16.16 -10.76
C VAL A 18 -4.68 15.71 -12.03
N ASN A 19 -5.49 14.64 -11.98
CA ASN A 19 -6.25 14.16 -13.14
C ASN A 19 -7.28 15.19 -13.63
N LYS A 20 -7.97 15.87 -12.72
CA LYS A 20 -8.89 16.98 -13.07
C LYS A 20 -8.13 18.14 -13.74
N ALA A 21 -6.98 18.52 -13.20
CA ALA A 21 -6.16 19.58 -13.77
C ALA A 21 -5.65 19.23 -15.19
N LYS A 22 -5.17 17.98 -15.38
CA LYS A 22 -4.77 17.47 -16.70
C LYS A 22 -5.92 17.47 -17.72
N ALA A 23 -7.08 16.98 -17.30
CA ALA A 23 -8.27 16.97 -18.18
C ALA A 23 -8.68 18.39 -18.58
N LYS A 24 -8.69 19.34 -17.64
CA LYS A 24 -8.97 20.76 -17.93
C LYS A 24 -7.99 21.36 -18.91
N ALA A 25 -6.69 21.11 -18.73
CA ALA A 25 -5.65 21.64 -19.63
C ALA A 25 -5.76 21.05 -21.04
N ARG A 26 -5.97 19.73 -21.18
CA ARG A 26 -6.20 19.07 -22.48
C ARG A 26 -7.42 19.63 -23.21
N ASN A 27 -8.52 19.83 -22.49
CA ASN A 27 -9.74 20.42 -23.05
C ASN A 27 -9.53 21.88 -23.52
N ALA A 28 -8.57 22.58 -22.96
CA ALA A 28 -8.16 23.90 -23.39
C ALA A 28 -7.12 23.89 -24.53
N GLY A 29 -6.81 22.72 -25.10
CA GLY A 29 -5.87 22.57 -26.21
C GLY A 29 -4.40 22.47 -25.82
N ALA A 30 -4.07 22.34 -24.54
CA ALA A 30 -2.68 22.18 -24.11
C ALA A 30 -2.13 20.77 -24.45
N ASP A 31 -0.92 20.73 -25.01
CA ASP A 31 -0.16 19.49 -25.19
C ASP A 31 0.49 19.09 -23.85
N ILE A 32 -0.05 18.03 -23.22
CA ILE A 32 0.38 17.59 -21.90
C ILE A 32 1.26 16.36 -22.00
N ILE A 33 2.50 16.50 -21.55
CA ILE A 33 3.43 15.39 -21.29
C ILE A 33 3.23 14.96 -19.83
N ASP A 34 2.68 13.77 -19.63
CA ASP A 34 2.34 13.26 -18.30
C ASP A 34 3.46 12.39 -17.73
N LEU A 35 4.23 12.96 -16.80
CA LEU A 35 5.26 12.24 -16.03
C LEU A 35 4.80 11.89 -14.61
N GLY A 36 3.54 12.16 -14.27
CA GLY A 36 3.00 12.00 -12.92
C GLY A 36 2.50 10.59 -12.60
N MET A 37 2.33 9.71 -13.60
CA MET A 37 1.79 8.37 -13.41
C MET A 37 2.78 7.33 -13.93
N GLY A 38 3.36 6.57 -13.03
CA GLY A 38 4.30 5.48 -13.35
C GLY A 38 3.59 4.18 -13.78
N ASN A 39 2.70 4.26 -14.79
CA ASN A 39 2.10 3.05 -15.34
C ASN A 39 3.15 2.22 -16.09
N PRO A 40 3.11 0.87 -15.96
CA PRO A 40 3.92 0.01 -16.81
C PRO A 40 3.65 0.30 -18.30
N ASP A 41 4.70 0.48 -19.08
CA ASP A 41 4.64 0.69 -20.52
C ASP A 41 4.78 -0.61 -21.35
N LEU A 42 5.24 -1.68 -20.68
CA LEU A 42 5.35 -3.01 -21.28
C LEU A 42 4.18 -3.92 -20.83
N PRO A 43 3.72 -4.81 -21.70
CA PRO A 43 2.71 -5.79 -21.33
C PRO A 43 3.26 -6.79 -20.30
N ALA A 44 2.34 -7.48 -19.60
CA ALA A 44 2.74 -8.59 -18.75
C ALA A 44 3.48 -9.67 -19.58
N PRO A 45 4.47 -10.38 -19.00
CA PRO A 45 5.19 -11.43 -19.71
C PRO A 45 4.26 -12.49 -20.29
N ALA A 46 4.55 -12.95 -21.51
CA ALA A 46 3.68 -13.88 -22.24
C ALA A 46 3.31 -15.13 -21.43
N HIS A 47 4.27 -15.74 -20.74
CA HIS A 47 4.03 -16.92 -19.91
C HIS A 47 3.04 -16.70 -18.77
N VAL A 48 2.93 -15.46 -18.24
CA VAL A 48 1.94 -15.08 -17.22
C VAL A 48 0.54 -15.02 -17.85
N ILE A 49 0.44 -14.38 -19.03
CA ILE A 49 -0.82 -14.28 -19.77
C ILE A 49 -1.33 -15.66 -20.18
N GLU A 50 -0.47 -16.50 -20.71
CA GLU A 50 -0.81 -17.87 -21.13
C GLU A 50 -1.27 -18.72 -19.93
N LYS A 51 -0.57 -18.60 -18.80
CA LYS A 51 -0.96 -19.30 -17.57
C LYS A 51 -2.32 -18.84 -17.05
N LEU A 52 -2.62 -17.55 -17.15
CA LEU A 52 -3.94 -17.01 -16.79
C LEU A 52 -5.04 -17.59 -17.69
N LYS A 53 -4.82 -17.57 -19.01
CA LYS A 53 -5.78 -18.16 -19.99
C LYS A 53 -6.01 -19.64 -19.73
N ASP A 54 -4.95 -20.43 -19.54
CA ASP A 54 -5.03 -21.85 -19.19
C ASP A 54 -5.82 -22.08 -17.90
N THR A 55 -5.66 -21.21 -16.92
CA THR A 55 -6.34 -21.33 -15.62
C THR A 55 -7.81 -20.98 -15.71
N LEU A 56 -8.19 -19.96 -16.47
CA LEU A 56 -9.59 -19.54 -16.65
C LEU A 56 -10.46 -20.65 -17.30
N GLY A 57 -9.84 -21.50 -18.15
CA GLY A 57 -10.52 -22.65 -18.76
C GLY A 57 -10.73 -23.85 -17.84
N LYS A 58 -10.20 -23.83 -16.61
CA LYS A 58 -10.33 -24.96 -15.68
C LYS A 58 -11.63 -24.91 -14.89
N PRO A 59 -12.20 -26.07 -14.54
CA PRO A 59 -13.40 -26.11 -13.70
C PRO A 59 -13.08 -25.56 -12.30
N ARG A 60 -14.06 -24.93 -11.68
CA ARG A 60 -14.01 -24.46 -10.28
C ARG A 60 -13.13 -23.22 -10.04
N THR A 61 -12.81 -22.45 -11.08
CA THR A 61 -12.07 -21.18 -10.94
C THR A 61 -12.96 -20.02 -10.50
N ASP A 62 -14.25 -20.18 -10.58
CA ASP A 62 -15.34 -19.24 -10.25
C ASP A 62 -15.90 -19.41 -8.82
N ARG A 63 -15.24 -20.23 -7.99
CA ARG A 63 -15.65 -20.44 -6.60
C ARG A 63 -15.19 -19.32 -5.66
N TYR A 64 -15.78 -19.26 -4.48
CA TYR A 64 -15.30 -18.39 -3.40
C TYR A 64 -13.81 -18.56 -3.17
N SER A 65 -13.11 -17.44 -3.01
CA SER A 65 -11.70 -17.43 -2.71
C SER A 65 -11.43 -17.99 -1.29
N ALA A 66 -10.28 -18.63 -1.11
CA ALA A 66 -9.80 -18.95 0.22
C ALA A 66 -9.35 -17.66 0.93
N SER A 67 -9.85 -17.40 2.14
CA SER A 67 -9.64 -16.14 2.87
C SER A 67 -8.16 -15.76 3.07
N ARG A 68 -7.27 -16.75 3.15
CA ARG A 68 -5.82 -16.54 3.27
C ARG A 68 -5.06 -16.70 1.96
N GLY A 69 -5.76 -16.90 0.85
CA GLY A 69 -5.21 -17.31 -0.42
C GLY A 69 -5.01 -18.83 -0.53
N ILE A 70 -5.00 -19.35 -1.75
CA ILE A 70 -4.81 -20.79 -2.00
C ILE A 70 -3.42 -21.26 -1.56
N ALA A 71 -3.34 -22.47 -1.05
CA ALA A 71 -2.09 -23.04 -0.53
C ALA A 71 -0.93 -23.03 -1.56
N GLY A 72 -1.26 -23.26 -2.84
CA GLY A 72 -0.25 -23.20 -3.92
C GLY A 72 0.39 -21.82 -4.04
N LEU A 73 -0.39 -20.75 -3.97
CA LEU A 73 0.13 -19.37 -4.04
C LEU A 73 0.98 -19.04 -2.81
N ARG A 74 0.52 -19.39 -1.60
CA ARG A 74 1.27 -19.14 -0.38
C ARG A 74 2.62 -19.88 -0.37
N ARG A 75 2.67 -21.12 -0.86
CA ARG A 75 3.94 -21.87 -1.05
C ARG A 75 4.86 -21.18 -2.06
N ALA A 76 4.31 -20.71 -3.17
CA ALA A 76 5.09 -19.98 -4.18
C ALA A 76 5.66 -18.66 -3.63
N GLN A 77 4.90 -17.94 -2.82
CA GLN A 77 5.37 -16.73 -2.13
C GLN A 77 6.50 -17.06 -1.12
N ALA A 78 6.35 -18.11 -0.31
CA ALA A 78 7.41 -18.57 0.60
C ALA A 78 8.70 -18.93 -0.16
N ALA A 79 8.58 -19.70 -1.22
CA ALA A 79 9.73 -20.08 -2.06
C ALA A 79 10.38 -18.85 -2.75
N TYR A 80 9.59 -17.84 -3.12
CA TYR A 80 10.13 -16.61 -3.66
C TYR A 80 10.97 -15.85 -2.62
N TYR A 81 10.47 -15.70 -1.39
CA TYR A 81 11.19 -15.04 -0.30
C TYR A 81 12.50 -15.79 0.05
N GLU A 82 12.46 -17.11 0.11
CA GLU A 82 13.66 -17.91 0.35
C GLU A 82 14.70 -17.72 -0.76
N ARG A 83 14.28 -17.84 -2.02
CA ARG A 83 15.18 -17.70 -3.18
C ARG A 83 15.75 -16.28 -3.34
N ARG A 84 14.92 -15.26 -3.10
CA ARG A 84 15.29 -13.87 -3.40
C ARG A 84 16.00 -13.17 -2.24
N PHE A 85 15.63 -13.50 -1.01
CA PHE A 85 16.05 -12.79 0.19
C PHE A 85 16.68 -13.71 1.25
N GLY A 86 16.73 -15.00 1.04
CA GLY A 86 17.20 -15.96 2.04
C GLY A 86 16.28 -16.13 3.26
N VAL A 87 15.06 -15.60 3.18
CA VAL A 87 14.08 -15.61 4.28
C VAL A 87 13.17 -16.81 4.14
N LYS A 88 13.22 -17.73 5.10
CA LYS A 88 12.34 -18.90 5.17
C LYS A 88 11.05 -18.54 5.89
N LEU A 89 9.93 -18.70 5.21
CA LEU A 89 8.59 -18.44 5.74
C LEU A 89 7.75 -19.72 5.74
N ASN A 90 6.98 -19.91 6.82
CA ASN A 90 5.97 -20.96 6.86
C ASN A 90 4.73 -20.49 6.06
N PRO A 91 4.36 -21.17 4.95
CA PRO A 91 3.24 -20.74 4.11
C PRO A 91 1.87 -20.81 4.81
N ASP A 92 1.75 -21.58 5.89
CA ASP A 92 0.48 -21.78 6.59
C ASP A 92 0.26 -20.82 7.75
N THR A 93 1.33 -20.25 8.32
CA THR A 93 1.22 -19.39 9.51
C THR A 93 1.74 -17.98 9.30
N GLN A 94 2.59 -17.76 8.29
CA GLN A 94 3.30 -16.48 8.10
C GLN A 94 2.97 -15.77 6.77
N ILE A 95 2.05 -16.34 5.96
CA ILE A 95 1.67 -15.76 4.68
C ILE A 95 0.15 -15.64 4.57
N VAL A 96 -0.29 -14.44 4.20
CA VAL A 96 -1.66 -14.14 3.79
C VAL A 96 -1.62 -13.44 2.45
N THR A 97 -2.39 -13.93 1.49
CA THR A 97 -2.51 -13.32 0.17
C THR A 97 -3.60 -12.25 0.18
N THR A 98 -3.31 -11.12 -0.41
CA THR A 98 -4.25 -10.00 -0.55
C THR A 98 -4.42 -9.60 -2.01
N LEU A 99 -5.49 -8.89 -2.34
CA LEU A 99 -5.74 -8.34 -3.67
C LEU A 99 -4.92 -7.05 -3.88
N GLY A 100 -3.60 -7.23 -3.91
CA GLY A 100 -2.64 -6.15 -4.01
C GLY A 100 -2.17 -5.64 -2.65
N SER A 101 -1.03 -4.94 -2.65
CA SER A 101 -0.38 -4.42 -1.45
C SER A 101 -1.19 -3.34 -0.72
N LYS A 102 -2.00 -2.56 -1.44
CA LYS A 102 -2.89 -1.55 -0.84
C LYS A 102 -3.90 -2.17 0.13
N GLU A 103 -4.58 -3.22 -0.31
CA GLU A 103 -5.54 -3.95 0.53
C GLU A 103 -4.83 -4.55 1.74
N GLY A 104 -3.70 -5.23 1.50
CA GLY A 104 -2.90 -5.80 2.57
C GLY A 104 -2.48 -4.76 3.60
N PHE A 105 -2.01 -3.61 3.14
CA PHE A 105 -1.57 -2.53 4.02
C PHE A 105 -2.73 -1.93 4.82
N ALA A 106 -3.89 -1.67 4.17
CA ALA A 106 -5.07 -1.15 4.85
C ALA A 106 -5.59 -2.12 5.92
N ASN A 107 -5.61 -3.43 5.61
CA ASN A 107 -6.03 -4.46 6.55
C ASN A 107 -5.06 -4.59 7.74
N VAL A 108 -3.75 -4.51 7.50
CA VAL A 108 -2.75 -4.48 8.57
C VAL A 108 -2.95 -3.24 9.44
N ALA A 109 -3.12 -2.06 8.84
CA ALA A 109 -3.38 -0.84 9.59
C ALA A 109 -4.59 -0.97 10.52
N GLN A 110 -5.70 -1.54 10.01
CA GLN A 110 -6.91 -1.78 10.82
C GLN A 110 -6.67 -2.80 11.94
N ALA A 111 -5.87 -3.83 11.69
CA ALA A 111 -5.63 -4.90 12.66
C ALA A 111 -4.74 -4.46 13.84
N ILE A 112 -3.81 -3.53 13.61
CA ILE A 112 -2.79 -3.16 14.62
C ILE A 112 -3.02 -1.80 15.28
N THR A 113 -4.02 -1.01 14.82
CA THR A 113 -4.24 0.35 15.29
C THR A 113 -5.44 0.45 16.21
N ALA A 114 -5.24 1.00 17.39
CA ALA A 114 -6.30 1.43 18.29
C ALA A 114 -6.54 2.95 18.18
N PRO A 115 -7.73 3.45 18.57
CA PRO A 115 -7.97 4.89 18.68
C PRO A 115 -6.95 5.57 19.59
N GLY A 116 -6.30 6.61 19.09
CA GLY A 116 -5.27 7.36 19.82
C GLY A 116 -3.84 6.88 19.58
N ASP A 117 -3.63 5.76 18.92
CA ASP A 117 -2.29 5.34 18.49
C ASP A 117 -1.65 6.37 17.56
N VAL A 118 -0.34 6.54 17.72
CA VAL A 118 0.49 7.41 16.87
C VAL A 118 1.33 6.56 15.94
N ILE A 119 1.30 6.88 14.65
CA ILE A 119 2.09 6.22 13.63
C ILE A 119 3.02 7.23 12.98
N LEU A 120 4.30 6.89 12.90
CA LEU A 120 5.28 7.69 12.17
C LEU A 120 5.21 7.33 10.69
N VAL A 121 5.01 8.34 9.84
CA VAL A 121 4.92 8.16 8.39
C VAL A 121 5.84 9.17 7.71
N PRO A 122 6.74 8.74 6.80
CA PRO A 122 7.51 9.64 5.99
C PRO A 122 6.62 10.57 5.15
N ASN A 123 7.03 11.81 4.98
CA ASN A 123 6.29 12.78 4.17
C ASN A 123 7.28 13.56 3.28
N PRO A 124 7.08 13.59 1.95
CA PRO A 124 5.98 12.94 1.22
C PRO A 124 6.07 11.42 1.17
N SER A 125 4.91 10.75 1.05
CA SER A 125 4.82 9.30 0.84
C SER A 125 3.55 8.93 0.07
N TYR A 126 3.41 7.66 -0.28
CA TYR A 126 2.20 7.19 -0.96
C TYR A 126 0.98 7.29 -0.02
N PRO A 127 -0.18 7.77 -0.52
CA PRO A 127 -1.32 8.10 0.34
C PRO A 127 -1.78 6.99 1.30
N ILE A 128 -1.74 5.72 0.88
CA ILE A 128 -2.18 4.61 1.73
C ILE A 128 -1.37 4.49 3.03
N HIS A 129 -0.12 4.94 3.03
CA HIS A 129 0.75 4.88 4.21
C HIS A 129 0.22 5.71 5.38
N ALA A 130 -0.42 6.83 5.10
CA ALA A 130 -1.10 7.64 6.10
C ALA A 130 -2.59 7.30 6.21
N PHE A 131 -3.28 7.15 5.05
CA PHE A 131 -4.73 7.00 5.03
C PHE A 131 -5.20 5.70 5.65
N GLY A 132 -4.46 4.60 5.49
CA GLY A 132 -4.80 3.33 6.14
C GLY A 132 -4.93 3.47 7.65
N PHE A 133 -3.96 4.12 8.28
CA PHE A 133 -3.95 4.34 9.72
C PHE A 133 -4.96 5.41 10.17
N LEU A 134 -5.15 6.49 9.39
CA LEU A 134 -6.19 7.49 9.68
C LEU A 134 -7.58 6.87 9.66
N MET A 135 -7.88 6.02 8.67
CA MET A 135 -9.16 5.30 8.59
C MET A 135 -9.34 4.32 9.75
N ALA A 136 -8.25 3.71 10.22
CA ALA A 136 -8.27 2.86 11.40
C ALA A 136 -8.49 3.63 12.73
N GLY A 137 -8.37 4.96 12.71
CA GLY A 137 -8.57 5.81 13.89
C GLY A 137 -7.28 6.26 14.56
N GLY A 138 -6.12 5.93 14.00
CA GLY A 138 -4.81 6.38 14.45
C GLY A 138 -4.55 7.87 14.13
N ALA A 139 -3.51 8.41 14.72
CA ALA A 139 -2.96 9.73 14.44
C ALA A 139 -1.63 9.60 13.70
N ILE A 140 -1.42 10.43 12.69
CA ILE A 140 -0.18 10.44 11.93
C ILE A 140 0.75 11.53 12.45
N ARG A 141 1.99 11.15 12.67
CA ARG A 141 3.11 12.06 12.86
C ARG A 141 4.06 11.94 11.68
N SER A 142 4.17 13.02 10.90
CA SER A 142 5.07 13.05 9.74
C SER A 142 6.54 13.16 10.17
N VAL A 143 7.38 12.43 9.46
CA VAL A 143 8.85 12.56 9.51
C VAL A 143 9.36 12.85 8.10
N PRO A 144 10.47 13.58 7.91
CA PRO A 144 11.05 13.80 6.59
C PRO A 144 11.35 12.47 5.88
N SER A 145 11.09 12.40 4.56
CA SER A 145 11.35 11.20 3.73
C SER A 145 12.67 11.29 2.95
N GLU A 146 13.40 12.39 3.06
CA GLU A 146 14.63 12.62 2.32
C GLU A 146 15.71 11.60 2.71
N PRO A 147 16.35 10.94 1.75
CA PRO A 147 17.39 9.93 2.00
C PRO A 147 18.74 10.61 2.35
N THR A 148 18.74 11.34 3.44
CA THR A 148 19.95 12.00 3.96
C THR A 148 20.64 11.12 5.01
N PRO A 149 21.91 11.34 5.32
CA PRO A 149 22.60 10.66 6.44
C PRO A 149 21.86 10.79 7.78
N ASN A 150 21.05 11.85 7.95
CA ASN A 150 20.30 12.11 9.16
C ASN A 150 18.91 11.45 9.20
N PHE A 151 18.50 10.74 8.15
CA PHE A 151 17.16 10.13 8.05
C PHE A 151 16.85 9.25 9.26
N PHE A 152 17.70 8.28 9.54
CA PHE A 152 17.49 7.36 10.67
C PHE A 152 17.56 8.07 12.03
N HIS A 153 18.46 9.02 12.20
CA HIS A 153 18.53 9.83 13.41
C HIS A 153 17.25 10.65 13.64
N THR A 154 16.65 11.17 12.56
CA THR A 154 15.39 11.91 12.65
C THR A 154 14.23 10.99 13.07
N ILE A 155 14.16 9.77 12.52
CA ILE A 155 13.16 8.76 12.94
C ILE A 155 13.38 8.38 14.42
N GLU A 156 14.59 8.10 14.82
CA GLU A 156 14.95 7.76 16.20
C GLU A 156 14.52 8.86 17.17
N ARG A 157 14.86 10.11 16.88
CA ARG A 157 14.41 11.27 17.67
C ARG A 157 12.88 11.36 17.74
N ALA A 158 12.20 11.14 16.62
CA ALA A 158 10.74 11.15 16.59
C ALA A 158 10.14 10.05 17.47
N ILE A 159 10.75 8.88 17.53
CA ILE A 159 10.35 7.79 18.44
C ILE A 159 10.59 8.18 19.89
N VAL A 160 11.79 8.66 20.21
CA VAL A 160 12.20 8.97 21.59
C VAL A 160 11.37 10.12 22.17
N HIS A 161 11.10 11.17 21.38
CA HIS A 161 10.43 12.39 21.86
C HIS A 161 8.92 12.43 21.61
N SER A 162 8.33 11.35 21.06
CA SER A 162 6.87 11.29 20.87
C SER A 162 6.15 10.99 22.19
N ILE A 163 5.05 11.71 22.41
CA ILE A 163 4.09 11.45 23.48
C ILE A 163 2.68 11.50 22.85
N PRO A 164 1.92 10.40 22.86
CA PRO A 164 2.35 9.04 23.24
C PRO A 164 3.44 8.49 22.30
N LYS A 165 4.09 7.42 22.73
CA LYS A 165 5.07 6.71 21.88
C LYS A 165 4.38 6.17 20.63
N PRO A 166 5.08 6.16 19.47
CA PRO A 166 4.48 5.60 18.27
C PRO A 166 4.31 4.09 18.38
N THR A 167 3.16 3.61 17.92
CA THR A 167 2.82 2.18 17.83
C THR A 167 3.50 1.54 16.63
N ALA A 168 3.66 2.30 15.54
CA ALA A 168 4.27 1.81 14.31
C ALA A 168 5.06 2.91 13.59
N VAL A 169 6.01 2.46 12.77
CA VAL A 169 6.75 3.27 11.79
C VAL A 169 6.51 2.67 10.41
N VAL A 170 6.13 3.49 9.46
CA VAL A 170 6.03 3.11 8.05
C VAL A 170 7.33 3.45 7.35
N VAL A 171 7.85 2.51 6.57
CA VAL A 171 9.02 2.67 5.71
C VAL A 171 8.65 2.23 4.30
N CYS A 172 9.04 3.04 3.28
CA CYS A 172 8.79 2.75 1.87
C CYS A 172 10.02 3.09 1.03
#